data_2f004dce700f11068153e209ca4f5d59
#
_entry.id   2f004dce700f11068153e209ca4f5d59
#
_cell.length_a   1.000
_cell.length_b   1.000
_cell.length_c   1.000
_cell.angle_alpha   90.00
_cell.angle_beta   90.00
_cell.angle_gamma   90.00
#
_symmetry.space_group_name_H-M   'P 1'
#
loop_
_entity.id
_entity.type
_entity.pdbx_description
1 polymer ?
#
loop_
_entity_poly.entity_id
_entity_poly.type
_entity_poly.pdbx_seq_one_letter_code
_entity_poly.pdbx_strand_id
1 'polypeptide(L)'
;MDIKDCIIYEKTIPAHPAVYDDFPENLLPELAGYLKEHGIEKLYCHQTEMFEKVTSGKNAVITTPTASGKTLSFLLPVLQDILKNPLTRAIFIYPTKALAADQYRAIAPYLEYFGENRIVAGVYDGDTPVAERTRIRQSANIILTNPEMVNGAFLPNHSKYGFDFIFSNLKYVVIDLEKVMKIHSVSRS
;
A
#
# COMPACT_ATOMS: atom_id res chain seq x y z
N MET A 1 34.33 -19.19 26.22
CA MET A 1 32.97 -19.09 26.78
C MET A 1 32.02 -19.41 25.62
N ASP A 2 31.37 -20.56 25.69
CA ASP A 2 30.48 -21.00 24.60
C ASP A 2 29.18 -20.17 24.69
N ILE A 3 28.66 -19.69 23.54
CA ILE A 3 27.40 -18.90 23.49
C ILE A 3 26.25 -19.66 24.16
N LYS A 4 26.29 -21.00 24.16
CA LYS A 4 25.28 -21.85 24.79
C LYS A 4 25.21 -21.66 26.33
N ASP A 5 26.28 -21.26 26.95
CA ASP A 5 26.32 -21.03 28.41
C ASP A 5 25.63 -19.72 28.84
N CYS A 6 25.28 -18.87 27.86
CA CYS A 6 24.61 -17.57 28.10
C CYS A 6 23.11 -17.62 27.83
N ILE A 7 22.57 -18.74 27.31
CA ILE A 7 21.14 -18.87 26.97
C ILE A 7 20.37 -19.25 28.24
N ILE A 8 19.56 -18.32 28.75
CA ILE A 8 18.74 -18.52 29.94
C ILE A 8 17.39 -19.14 29.58
N TYR A 9 16.89 -18.88 28.38
CA TYR A 9 15.58 -19.34 27.92
C TYR A 9 15.56 -19.46 26.40
N GLU A 10 15.08 -20.60 25.89
CA GLU A 10 14.84 -20.84 24.47
C GLU A 10 13.39 -21.30 24.30
N LYS A 11 12.66 -20.63 23.40
CA LYS A 11 11.31 -21.01 23.03
C LYS A 11 11.24 -21.21 21.53
N THR A 12 11.00 -22.42 21.09
CA THR A 12 10.71 -22.74 19.70
C THR A 12 9.24 -22.45 19.41
N ILE A 13 8.98 -21.52 18.48
CA ILE A 13 7.63 -21.28 17.98
C ILE A 13 7.47 -22.13 16.73
N PRO A 14 6.53 -23.13 16.73
CA PRO A 14 6.31 -23.96 15.54
C PRO A 14 5.88 -23.11 14.36
N ALA A 15 6.35 -23.45 13.16
CA ALA A 15 5.91 -22.83 11.95
C ALA A 15 4.44 -23.19 11.68
N HIS A 16 3.61 -22.18 11.47
CA HIS A 16 2.26 -22.40 10.94
C HIS A 16 2.34 -22.51 9.42
N PRO A 17 1.77 -23.57 8.80
CA PRO A 17 1.76 -23.70 7.37
C PRO A 17 0.99 -22.51 6.75
N ALA A 18 1.52 -21.99 5.64
CA ALA A 18 0.85 -20.94 4.89
C ALA A 18 -0.40 -21.52 4.20
N VAL A 19 -1.51 -20.80 4.28
CA VAL A 19 -2.75 -21.13 3.56
C VAL A 19 -2.85 -20.23 2.34
N TYR A 20 -3.04 -20.84 1.18
CA TYR A 20 -3.10 -20.17 -0.11
C TYR A 20 -4.48 -20.32 -0.74
N ASP A 21 -4.91 -19.28 -1.43
CA ASP A 21 -6.09 -19.26 -2.27
C ASP A 21 -5.71 -19.00 -3.73
N ASP A 22 -6.55 -19.39 -4.64
CA ASP A 22 -6.46 -18.99 -6.04
C ASP A 22 -6.72 -17.48 -6.18
N PHE A 23 -6.34 -16.89 -7.31
CA PHE A 23 -6.63 -15.47 -7.55
C PHE A 23 -8.13 -15.20 -7.56
N PRO A 24 -8.59 -14.08 -6.97
CA PRO A 24 -9.98 -13.67 -7.05
C PRO A 24 -10.49 -13.60 -8.49
N GLU A 25 -11.68 -14.08 -8.76
CA GLU A 25 -12.27 -14.10 -10.11
C GLU A 25 -12.34 -12.72 -10.76
N ASN A 26 -12.53 -11.67 -9.94
CA ASN A 26 -12.60 -10.28 -10.38
C ASN A 26 -11.26 -9.56 -10.44
N LEU A 27 -10.13 -10.26 -10.20
CA LEU A 27 -8.79 -9.70 -10.37
C LEU A 27 -8.54 -9.42 -11.85
N LEU A 28 -8.03 -8.23 -12.17
CA LEU A 28 -7.69 -7.89 -13.55
C LEU A 28 -6.67 -8.89 -14.14
N PRO A 29 -6.88 -9.37 -15.36
CA PRO A 29 -5.97 -10.33 -16.00
C PRO A 29 -4.53 -9.83 -16.10
N GLU A 30 -4.33 -8.52 -16.28
CA GLU A 30 -2.99 -7.92 -16.34
C GLU A 30 -2.27 -7.92 -14.98
N LEU A 31 -3.01 -7.78 -13.85
CA LEU A 31 -2.44 -7.95 -12.51
C LEU A 31 -2.12 -9.41 -12.22
N ALA A 32 -3.00 -10.33 -12.60
CA ALA A 32 -2.76 -11.75 -12.47
C ALA A 32 -1.55 -12.20 -13.32
N GLY A 33 -1.40 -11.63 -14.53
CA GLY A 33 -0.25 -11.84 -15.40
C GLY A 33 1.05 -11.41 -14.75
N TYR A 34 1.09 -10.16 -14.24
CA TYR A 34 2.24 -9.65 -13.50
C TYR A 34 2.65 -10.57 -12.33
N LEU A 35 1.69 -10.98 -11.51
CA LEU A 35 1.95 -11.83 -10.35
C LEU A 35 2.57 -13.18 -10.77
N LYS A 36 2.02 -13.82 -11.80
CA LYS A 36 2.53 -15.09 -12.33
C LYS A 36 3.94 -14.96 -12.90
N GLU A 37 4.21 -13.91 -13.67
CA GLU A 37 5.54 -13.62 -14.20
C GLU A 37 6.59 -13.44 -13.11
N HIS A 38 6.16 -13.00 -11.90
CA HIS A 38 7.02 -12.85 -10.73
C HIS A 38 6.95 -14.02 -9.75
N GLY A 39 6.46 -15.20 -10.21
CA GLY A 39 6.45 -16.44 -9.43
C GLY A 39 5.36 -16.52 -8.36
N ILE A 40 4.36 -15.65 -8.39
CA ILE A 40 3.21 -15.69 -7.49
C ILE A 40 2.06 -16.38 -8.20
N GLU A 41 1.92 -17.68 -7.99
CA GLU A 41 0.87 -18.50 -8.60
C GLU A 41 -0.45 -18.45 -7.80
N LYS A 42 -0.36 -18.20 -6.50
CA LYS A 42 -1.48 -18.12 -5.56
C LYS A 42 -1.26 -16.98 -4.57
N LEU A 43 -2.32 -16.48 -4.01
CA LEU A 43 -2.28 -15.50 -2.92
C LEU A 43 -2.36 -16.21 -1.56
N TYR A 44 -1.83 -15.58 -0.51
CA TYR A 44 -2.18 -15.98 0.84
C TYR A 44 -3.67 -15.70 1.09
N CYS A 45 -4.35 -16.53 1.86
CA CYS A 45 -5.78 -16.37 2.17
C CYS A 45 -6.13 -14.97 2.69
N HIS A 46 -5.29 -14.37 3.53
CA HIS A 46 -5.49 -13.00 4.00
C HIS A 46 -5.36 -11.93 2.91
N GLN A 47 -4.59 -12.19 1.83
CA GLN A 47 -4.47 -11.28 0.69
C GLN A 47 -5.75 -11.31 -0.16
N THR A 48 -6.28 -12.51 -0.42
CA THR A 48 -7.54 -12.72 -1.12
C THR A 48 -8.70 -12.09 -0.35
N GLU A 49 -8.80 -12.38 0.96
CA GLU A 49 -9.84 -11.83 1.83
C GLU A 49 -9.79 -10.28 1.89
N MET A 50 -8.59 -9.71 1.99
CA MET A 50 -8.40 -8.26 1.96
C MET A 50 -8.86 -7.67 0.62
N PHE A 51 -8.45 -8.28 -0.48
CA PHE A 51 -8.83 -7.84 -1.83
C PHE A 51 -10.34 -7.82 -2.00
N GLU A 52 -11.05 -8.88 -1.63
CA GLU A 52 -12.51 -8.99 -1.74
C GLU A 52 -13.23 -7.98 -0.87
N LYS A 53 -12.80 -7.80 0.39
CA LYS A 53 -13.40 -6.82 1.30
C LYS A 53 -13.23 -5.39 0.78
N VAL A 54 -12.03 -5.03 0.35
CA VAL A 54 -11.72 -3.67 -0.10
C VAL A 54 -12.41 -3.35 -1.43
N THR A 55 -12.39 -4.26 -2.38
CA THR A 55 -13.07 -4.06 -3.68
C THR A 55 -14.59 -4.04 -3.56
N SER A 56 -15.16 -4.64 -2.49
CA SER A 56 -16.58 -4.50 -2.16
C SER A 56 -16.91 -3.21 -1.37
N GLY A 57 -15.94 -2.27 -1.23
CA GLY A 57 -16.13 -0.99 -0.57
C GLY A 57 -16.08 -1.02 0.96
N LYS A 58 -15.60 -2.11 1.56
CA LYS A 58 -15.48 -2.25 3.01
C LYS A 58 -14.13 -1.75 3.50
N ASN A 59 -14.10 -1.23 4.72
CA ASN A 59 -12.86 -0.99 5.44
C ASN A 59 -12.32 -2.32 5.97
N ALA A 60 -11.00 -2.47 5.96
CA ALA A 60 -10.37 -3.70 6.44
C ALA A 60 -9.13 -3.40 7.29
N VAL A 61 -8.83 -4.31 8.19
CA VAL A 61 -7.64 -4.27 9.05
C VAL A 61 -6.95 -5.61 8.92
N ILE A 62 -5.63 -5.57 8.69
CA ILE A 62 -4.80 -6.77 8.67
C ILE A 62 -3.78 -6.74 9.80
N THR A 63 -3.73 -7.83 10.55
CA THR A 63 -2.76 -8.06 11.63
C THR A 63 -2.07 -9.40 11.36
N THR A 64 -0.88 -9.35 10.82
CA THR A 64 -0.10 -10.55 10.53
C THR A 64 1.34 -10.35 10.97
N PRO A 65 2.11 -11.41 11.24
CA PRO A 65 3.54 -11.31 11.52
C PRO A 65 4.31 -10.54 10.45
N THR A 66 5.50 -10.08 10.76
CA THR A 66 6.42 -9.49 9.78
C THR A 66 6.72 -10.47 8.64
N ALA A 67 6.96 -9.96 7.43
CA ALA A 67 7.25 -10.75 6.23
C ALA A 67 6.10 -11.67 5.74
N SER A 68 4.85 -11.33 6.04
CA SER A 68 3.66 -12.11 5.65
C SER A 68 3.01 -11.64 4.33
N GLY A 69 3.67 -10.77 3.56
CA GLY A 69 3.09 -10.24 2.31
C GLY A 69 2.00 -9.18 2.51
N LYS A 70 1.97 -8.49 3.66
CA LYS A 70 0.99 -7.41 3.94
C LYS A 70 0.93 -6.34 2.86
N THR A 71 2.08 -5.94 2.31
CA THR A 71 2.12 -4.91 1.26
C THR A 71 1.24 -5.28 0.07
N LEU A 72 1.31 -6.53 -0.40
CA LEU A 72 0.48 -6.99 -1.50
C LEU A 72 -1.01 -7.00 -1.15
N SER A 73 -1.36 -7.28 0.11
CA SER A 73 -2.77 -7.33 0.55
C SER A 73 -3.52 -6.02 0.32
N PHE A 74 -2.88 -4.87 0.56
CA PHE A 74 -3.52 -3.57 0.35
C PHE A 74 -3.17 -2.94 -1.00
N LEU A 75 -2.01 -3.28 -1.56
CA LEU A 75 -1.58 -2.73 -2.85
C LEU A 75 -2.43 -3.28 -4.00
N LEU A 76 -2.77 -4.56 -3.98
CA LEU A 76 -3.48 -5.22 -5.06
C LEU A 76 -4.86 -4.59 -5.38
N PRO A 77 -5.76 -4.35 -4.40
CA PRO A 77 -7.03 -3.68 -4.68
C PRO A 77 -6.85 -2.23 -5.11
N VAL A 78 -5.83 -1.52 -4.61
CA VAL A 78 -5.52 -0.14 -5.01
C VAL A 78 -5.06 -0.08 -6.45
N LEU A 79 -4.11 -0.94 -6.86
CA LEU A 79 -3.63 -1.03 -8.24
C LEU A 79 -4.77 -1.38 -9.20
N GLN A 80 -5.62 -2.34 -8.82
CA GLN A 80 -6.77 -2.72 -9.63
C GLN A 80 -7.69 -1.54 -9.95
N ASP A 81 -7.98 -0.72 -8.96
CA ASP A 81 -8.86 0.42 -9.16
C ASP A 81 -8.20 1.56 -9.91
N ILE A 82 -6.89 1.77 -9.73
CA ILE A 82 -6.14 2.76 -10.53
C ILE A 82 -6.11 2.33 -12.00
N LEU A 83 -5.89 1.06 -12.29
CA LEU A 83 -5.88 0.52 -13.65
C LEU A 83 -7.25 0.60 -14.32
N LYS A 84 -8.35 0.47 -13.56
CA LYS A 84 -9.71 0.66 -14.03
C LYS A 84 -10.09 2.13 -14.22
N ASN A 85 -9.60 2.99 -13.33
CA ASN A 85 -9.89 4.42 -13.33
C ASN A 85 -8.64 5.24 -12.97
N PRO A 86 -7.96 5.85 -13.95
CA PRO A 86 -6.74 6.64 -13.74
C PRO A 86 -6.91 7.86 -12.83
N LEU A 87 -8.14 8.28 -12.55
CA LEU A 87 -8.39 9.36 -11.59
C LEU A 87 -8.32 8.90 -10.14
N THR A 88 -8.36 7.60 -9.86
CA THR A 88 -8.28 7.06 -8.49
C THR A 88 -7.01 7.54 -7.80
N ARG A 89 -7.18 8.01 -6.56
CA ARG A 89 -6.09 8.44 -5.68
C ARG A 89 -6.09 7.63 -4.39
N ALA A 90 -4.88 7.31 -3.93
CA ALA A 90 -4.64 6.62 -2.68
C ALA A 90 -3.57 7.36 -1.86
N ILE A 91 -3.77 7.48 -0.57
CA ILE A 91 -2.80 8.03 0.38
C ILE A 91 -2.36 6.90 1.31
N PHE A 92 -1.06 6.63 1.32
CA PHE A 92 -0.42 5.63 2.19
C PHE A 92 0.33 6.38 3.29
N ILE A 93 -0.06 6.16 4.54
CA ILE A 93 0.47 6.87 5.71
C ILE A 93 1.33 5.90 6.51
N TYR A 94 2.62 6.21 6.60
CA TYR A 94 3.62 5.45 7.33
C TYR A 94 4.13 6.25 8.53
N PRO A 95 4.48 5.59 9.65
CA PRO A 95 4.92 6.30 10.85
C PRO A 95 6.22 7.10 10.66
N THR A 96 7.08 6.66 9.75
CA THR A 96 8.37 7.33 9.49
C THR A 96 8.63 7.54 8.00
N LYS A 97 9.44 8.56 7.68
CA LYS A 97 9.93 8.81 6.30
C LYS A 97 10.69 7.61 5.73
N ALA A 98 11.54 6.96 6.56
CA ALA A 98 12.32 5.80 6.15
C ALA A 98 11.41 4.65 5.69
N LEU A 99 10.35 4.35 6.45
CA LEU A 99 9.40 3.30 6.09
C LEU A 99 8.63 3.67 4.82
N ALA A 100 8.22 4.93 4.64
CA ALA A 100 7.60 5.38 3.40
C ALA A 100 8.52 5.18 2.18
N ALA A 101 9.81 5.51 2.31
CA ALA A 101 10.80 5.30 1.26
C ALA A 101 11.04 3.80 0.95
N ASP A 102 11.10 2.95 1.98
CA ASP A 102 11.23 1.49 1.80
C ASP A 102 10.00 0.90 1.11
N GLN A 103 8.81 1.33 1.48
CA GLN A 103 7.57 0.92 0.84
C GLN A 103 7.46 1.43 -0.60
N TYR A 104 7.95 2.63 -0.90
CA TYR A 104 8.05 3.10 -2.28
C TYR A 104 8.92 2.17 -3.13
N ARG A 105 10.08 1.73 -2.62
CA ARG A 105 10.93 0.74 -3.32
C ARG A 105 10.22 -0.60 -3.51
N ALA A 106 9.40 -1.03 -2.55
CA ALA A 106 8.64 -2.28 -2.65
C ALA A 106 7.55 -2.24 -3.73
N ILE A 107 6.99 -1.06 -4.03
CA ILE A 107 5.98 -0.89 -5.08
C ILE A 107 6.59 -0.52 -6.44
N ALA A 108 7.84 -0.09 -6.50
CA ALA A 108 8.50 0.33 -7.74
C ALA A 108 8.43 -0.70 -8.89
N PRO A 109 8.58 -2.02 -8.67
CA PRO A 109 8.45 -3.01 -9.75
C PRO A 109 7.08 -2.99 -10.44
N TYR A 110 6.00 -2.70 -9.70
CA TYR A 110 4.66 -2.54 -10.29
C TYR A 110 4.58 -1.30 -11.16
N LEU A 111 5.18 -0.18 -10.71
CA LEU A 111 5.19 1.07 -11.46
C LEU A 111 5.95 0.91 -12.78
N GLU A 112 7.09 0.23 -12.75
CA GLU A 112 7.90 -0.07 -13.93
C GLU A 112 7.14 -0.97 -14.92
N TYR A 113 6.50 -2.03 -14.44
CA TYR A 113 5.77 -2.97 -15.29
C TYR A 113 4.57 -2.33 -15.99
N PHE A 114 3.74 -1.59 -15.26
CA PHE A 114 2.55 -0.95 -15.83
C PHE A 114 2.86 0.37 -16.54
N GLY A 115 4.02 0.96 -16.26
CA GLY A 115 4.49 2.21 -16.86
C GLY A 115 3.93 3.48 -16.19
N GLU A 116 4.72 4.54 -16.21
CA GLU A 116 4.40 5.83 -15.58
C GLU A 116 3.16 6.52 -16.19
N ASN A 117 2.74 6.15 -17.37
CA ASN A 117 1.52 6.67 -17.98
C ASN A 117 0.24 6.08 -17.39
N ARG A 118 0.35 4.98 -16.65
CA ARG A 118 -0.79 4.26 -16.08
C ARG A 118 -0.87 4.35 -14.57
N ILE A 119 0.28 4.27 -13.89
CA ILE A 119 0.35 4.33 -12.44
C ILE A 119 1.54 5.21 -12.05
N VAL A 120 1.25 6.29 -11.34
CA VAL A 120 2.27 7.19 -10.80
C VAL A 120 2.23 7.14 -9.28
N ALA A 121 3.39 6.97 -8.66
CA ALA A 121 3.52 7.08 -7.22
C ALA A 121 4.62 8.07 -6.84
N GLY A 122 4.54 8.62 -5.63
CA GLY A 122 5.56 9.51 -5.11
C GLY A 122 5.56 9.58 -3.59
N VAL A 123 6.76 9.82 -3.02
CA VAL A 123 6.92 10.09 -1.60
C VAL A 123 6.77 11.59 -1.37
N TYR A 124 5.85 11.95 -0.49
CA TYR A 124 5.58 13.35 -0.12
C TYR A 124 5.87 13.54 1.36
N ASP A 125 7.03 14.11 1.66
CA ASP A 125 7.49 14.38 3.01
C ASP A 125 8.18 15.74 3.14
N GLY A 126 8.76 16.03 4.31
CA GLY A 126 9.45 17.30 4.58
C GLY A 126 10.67 17.54 3.70
N ASP A 127 11.30 16.48 3.20
CA ASP A 127 12.54 16.56 2.41
C ASP A 127 12.26 16.56 0.89
N THR A 128 11.02 16.30 0.49
CA THR A 128 10.62 16.28 -0.93
C THR A 128 10.74 17.69 -1.54
N PRO A 129 11.50 17.88 -2.63
CA PRO A 129 11.68 19.17 -3.29
C PRO A 129 10.35 19.77 -3.75
N VAL A 130 10.26 21.12 -3.77
CA VAL A 130 9.01 21.84 -4.13
C VAL A 130 8.49 21.47 -5.51
N ALA A 131 9.37 21.34 -6.50
CA ALA A 131 8.99 20.92 -7.86
C ALA A 131 8.38 19.51 -7.87
N GLU A 132 8.98 18.58 -7.14
CA GLU A 132 8.50 17.22 -7.01
C GLU A 132 7.16 17.15 -6.26
N ARG A 133 7.00 17.92 -5.19
CA ARG A 133 5.70 18.04 -4.50
C ARG A 133 4.60 18.50 -5.44
N THR A 134 4.89 19.42 -6.35
CA THR A 134 3.93 19.89 -7.34
C THR A 134 3.57 18.79 -8.31
N ARG A 135 4.58 18.05 -8.83
CA ARG A 135 4.36 16.90 -9.72
C ARG A 135 3.49 15.82 -9.05
N ILE A 136 3.81 15.47 -7.81
CA ILE A 136 3.06 14.48 -7.04
C ILE A 136 1.60 14.89 -6.89
N ARG A 137 1.32 16.14 -6.51
CA ARG A 137 -0.07 16.63 -6.37
C ARG A 137 -0.86 16.58 -7.67
N GLN A 138 -0.21 16.80 -8.81
CA GLN A 138 -0.86 16.83 -10.10
C GLN A 138 -1.08 15.44 -10.72
N SER A 139 -0.13 14.54 -10.55
CA SER A 139 -0.10 13.29 -11.32
C SER A 139 -0.18 12.01 -10.48
N ALA A 140 0.31 11.99 -9.22
CA ALA A 140 0.43 10.73 -8.50
C ALA A 140 -0.93 10.11 -8.15
N ASN A 141 -1.08 8.83 -8.47
CA ASN A 141 -2.18 7.99 -8.05
C ASN A 141 -1.99 7.51 -6.60
N ILE A 142 -0.74 7.20 -6.22
CA ILE A 142 -0.36 6.72 -4.90
C ILE A 142 0.60 7.73 -4.27
N ILE A 143 0.23 8.27 -3.14
CA ILE A 143 1.05 9.21 -2.38
C ILE A 143 1.45 8.55 -1.07
N LEU A 144 2.75 8.29 -0.89
CA LEU A 144 3.30 7.77 0.35
C LEU A 144 3.75 8.96 1.22
N THR A 145 3.29 8.99 2.44
CA THR A 145 3.51 10.15 3.32
C THR A 145 3.55 9.72 4.80
N ASN A 146 3.62 10.67 5.70
CA ASN A 146 3.60 10.45 7.15
C ASN A 146 2.52 11.32 7.83
N PRO A 147 2.16 11.04 9.10
CA PRO A 147 1.12 11.79 9.82
C PRO A 147 1.41 13.29 9.94
N GLU A 148 2.69 13.67 10.07
CA GLU A 148 3.11 15.07 10.16
C GLU A 148 2.74 15.85 8.88
N MET A 149 3.00 15.26 7.72
CA MET A 149 2.64 15.86 6.43
C MET A 149 1.14 15.91 6.21
N VAL A 150 0.41 14.88 6.61
CA VAL A 150 -1.06 14.90 6.54
C VAL A 150 -1.61 16.06 7.37
N ASN A 151 -1.16 16.21 8.61
CA ASN A 151 -1.62 17.27 9.51
C ASN A 151 -1.12 18.67 9.10
N GLY A 152 0.14 18.80 8.70
CA GLY A 152 0.78 20.10 8.43
C GLY A 152 0.61 20.62 7.00
N ALA A 153 0.40 19.73 6.02
CA ALA A 153 0.32 20.13 4.63
C ALA A 153 -1.00 19.73 3.94
N PHE A 154 -1.46 18.50 4.09
CA PHE A 154 -2.61 18.00 3.32
C PHE A 154 -3.92 18.60 3.85
N LEU A 155 -4.22 18.41 5.12
CA LEU A 155 -5.48 18.86 5.71
C LEU A 155 -5.66 20.38 5.67
N PRO A 156 -4.66 21.23 6.04
CA PRO A 156 -4.81 22.68 5.94
C PRO A 156 -4.99 23.21 4.52
N ASN A 157 -4.57 22.45 3.51
CA ASN A 157 -4.62 22.86 2.11
C ASN A 157 -5.58 21.99 1.27
N HIS A 158 -6.48 21.24 1.90
CA HIS A 158 -7.34 20.25 1.24
C HIS A 158 -8.16 20.80 0.06
N SER A 159 -8.45 22.10 0.02
CA SER A 159 -9.27 22.77 -1.01
C SER A 159 -8.45 23.60 -2.00
N LYS A 160 -7.10 23.51 -2.01
CA LYS A 160 -6.24 24.34 -2.84
C LYS A 160 -4.91 23.67 -3.17
N TYR A 161 -4.12 24.28 -4.03
CA TYR A 161 -2.75 23.86 -4.41
C TYR A 161 -2.63 22.45 -4.99
N GLY A 162 -3.72 21.93 -5.60
CA GLY A 162 -3.77 20.57 -6.16
C GLY A 162 -4.17 19.49 -5.15
N PHE A 163 -4.29 19.80 -3.86
CA PHE A 163 -4.85 18.88 -2.87
C PHE A 163 -6.34 18.67 -3.07
N ASP A 164 -7.08 19.70 -3.52
CA ASP A 164 -8.48 19.62 -3.93
C ASP A 164 -8.71 18.49 -4.97
N PHE A 165 -7.82 18.34 -5.93
CA PHE A 165 -7.86 17.28 -6.92
C PHE A 165 -7.59 15.90 -6.28
N ILE A 166 -6.59 15.80 -5.39
CA ILE A 166 -6.30 14.56 -4.66
C ILE A 166 -7.51 14.14 -3.83
N PHE A 167 -8.02 15.01 -2.97
CA PHE A 167 -9.14 14.69 -2.08
C PHE A 167 -10.45 14.45 -2.86
N SER A 168 -10.64 15.15 -3.99
CA SER A 168 -11.78 14.90 -4.88
C SER A 168 -11.75 13.54 -5.57
N ASN A 169 -10.60 12.90 -5.69
CA ASN A 169 -10.45 11.58 -6.30
C ASN A 169 -9.95 10.52 -5.32
N LEU A 170 -9.84 10.87 -4.04
CA LEU A 170 -9.37 9.96 -3.01
C LEU A 170 -10.35 8.81 -2.82
N LYS A 171 -9.86 7.60 -3.03
CA LYS A 171 -10.62 6.36 -2.83
C LYS A 171 -10.08 5.53 -1.69
N TYR A 172 -8.78 5.59 -1.43
CA TYR A 172 -8.14 4.78 -0.41
C TYR A 172 -7.24 5.59 0.51
N VAL A 173 -7.35 5.30 1.80
CA VAL A 173 -6.38 5.71 2.82
C VAL A 173 -5.85 4.44 3.47
N VAL A 174 -4.57 4.19 3.32
CA VAL A 174 -3.86 3.07 3.94
C VAL A 174 -3.01 3.61 5.08
N ILE A 175 -3.16 3.04 6.28
CA ILE A 175 -2.43 3.46 7.46
C ILE A 175 -1.63 2.25 7.98
N ASP A 176 -0.30 2.35 7.96
CA ASP A 176 0.59 1.36 8.53
C ASP A 176 0.97 1.77 9.97
N LEU A 177 0.68 0.91 10.91
CA LEU A 177 0.99 1.06 12.32
C LEU A 177 2.01 0.00 12.77
N GLU A 178 3.00 -0.30 11.93
CA GLU A 178 4.08 -1.30 12.10
C GLU A 178 3.59 -2.75 12.17
N LYS A 179 2.68 -3.08 13.10
CA LYS A 179 2.13 -4.44 13.27
C LYS A 179 0.71 -4.58 12.73
N VAL A 180 0.03 -3.46 12.51
CA VAL A 180 -1.36 -3.40 12.07
C VAL A 180 -1.47 -2.49 10.88
N MET A 181 -2.08 -2.97 9.81
CA MET A 181 -2.37 -2.16 8.65
C MET A 181 -3.87 -1.99 8.47
N LYS A 182 -4.30 -0.77 8.23
CA LYS A 182 -5.70 -0.42 7.98
C LYS A 182 -5.85 0.18 6.58
N ILE A 183 -6.88 -0.23 5.88
CA ILE A 183 -7.30 0.39 4.64
C ILE A 183 -8.74 0.88 4.78
N HIS A 184 -8.96 2.12 4.41
CA HIS A 184 -10.27 2.74 4.37
C HIS A 184 -10.64 3.05 2.92
N SER A 185 -11.77 2.51 2.50
CA SER A 185 -12.42 2.88 1.25
C SER A 185 -13.26 4.15 1.49
N VAL A 186 -12.97 5.19 0.73
CA VAL A 186 -13.74 6.45 0.80
C VAL A 186 -14.92 6.32 -0.15
N SER A 187 -16.11 6.12 0.42
CA SER A 187 -17.35 6.20 -0.35
C SER A 187 -17.79 7.67 -0.45
N ARG A 188 -18.14 8.10 -1.66
CA ARG A 188 -18.84 9.38 -1.84
C ARG A 188 -20.33 9.12 -1.72
N SER A 189 -20.93 9.76 -0.74
CA SER A 189 -22.39 9.94 -0.68
C SER A 189 -22.82 11.00 -1.68
#